data_97e380139fcce5bcf14d5dabf24206f1
#
_entry.id   97e380139fcce5bcf14d5dabf24206f1
#
_cell.length_a   1.000
_cell.length_b   1.000
_cell.length_c   1.000
_cell.angle_alpha   90.00
_cell.angle_beta   90.00
_cell.angle_gamma   90.00
#
_symmetry.space_group_name_H-M   'P 1'
#
loop_
_entity.id
_entity.type
_entity.pdbx_description
1 polymer ?
#
loop_
_entity_poly.entity_id
_entity_poly.type
_entity_poly.pdbx_seq_one_letter_code
_entity_poly.pdbx_strand_id
1 'polypeptide(L)'
;MKSILNKLKITLLTSCLFAAGTVFAQKAPHFNKGEDPKPSSKQWKLIKNMSDEFDGKKVDEHKWQISGQGWIGRAPGLFQAENIKVDKGSLKITTKLLPQPIMKQGKEFTHGGGYVGSKNAMTYGYYECKMKANKTFMSSTFWMINESRELEGCDKRTVELDIQECVGQITNDAAWMKYFDQSMNSNTHSRNIPEGCDYEKGSNKSKGDTGGKVYDDFHVYGVWWKSKDEVLFFLDGEFQSKVTPPADYDIEMYLRMVVETYDWNPVPENGGMNLSEEDRTTSYNWVRSWELVDRKN
;
A
#
# COMPACT_ATOMS: atom_id res chain seq x y z
N MET A 1 78.90 -17.28 9.26
CA MET A 1 78.24 -15.99 9.18
C MET A 1 76.77 -16.23 8.87
N LYS A 2 75.88 -16.12 9.85
CA LYS A 2 74.45 -16.37 9.73
C LYS A 2 73.73 -15.02 9.56
N SER A 3 73.07 -14.83 8.42
CA SER A 3 72.23 -13.69 8.11
C SER A 3 70.83 -13.91 8.71
N ILE A 4 70.39 -13.00 9.57
CA ILE A 4 69.07 -13.00 10.18
C ILE A 4 68.15 -12.15 9.31
N LEU A 5 67.18 -12.76 8.61
CA LEU A 5 66.12 -12.07 7.90
C LEU A 5 64.98 -11.76 8.90
N ASN A 6 64.80 -10.49 9.26
CA ASN A 6 63.63 -10.00 9.93
C ASN A 6 62.43 -9.93 9.00
N LYS A 7 61.43 -10.75 9.27
CA LYS A 7 60.10 -10.69 8.62
C LYS A 7 59.23 -9.66 9.32
N LEU A 8 59.06 -8.49 8.71
CA LEU A 8 58.08 -7.49 9.12
C LEU A 8 56.67 -7.96 8.74
N LYS A 9 55.86 -8.27 9.74
CA LYS A 9 54.42 -8.53 9.53
C LYS A 9 53.67 -7.18 9.50
N ILE A 10 53.25 -6.76 8.32
CA ILE A 10 52.35 -5.63 8.15
C ILE A 10 50.95 -6.17 8.37
N THR A 11 50.34 -5.80 9.49
CA THR A 11 48.91 -6.06 9.77
C THR A 11 48.10 -4.93 9.13
N LEU A 12 47.45 -5.21 8.00
CA LEU A 12 46.47 -4.30 7.43
C LEU A 12 45.20 -4.30 8.31
N LEU A 13 45.01 -3.23 9.07
CA LEU A 13 43.72 -2.94 9.70
C LEU A 13 42.79 -2.39 8.62
N THR A 14 41.88 -3.24 8.13
CA THR A 14 40.76 -2.81 7.27
C THR A 14 39.69 -2.15 8.18
N SER A 15 39.72 -0.84 8.30
CA SER A 15 38.67 -0.07 8.94
C SER A 15 37.46 -0.07 8.02
N CYS A 16 36.45 -0.90 8.31
CA CYS A 16 35.12 -0.77 7.75
C CYS A 16 34.49 0.54 8.24
N LEU A 17 34.58 1.60 7.46
CA LEU A 17 33.74 2.77 7.63
C LEU A 17 32.29 2.35 7.33
N PHE A 18 31.50 2.11 8.37
CA PHE A 18 30.05 2.13 8.26
C PHE A 18 29.67 3.59 7.96
N ALA A 19 29.41 3.89 6.71
CA ALA A 19 28.71 5.11 6.33
C ALA A 19 27.28 4.99 6.90
N ALA A 20 27.06 5.57 8.07
CA ALA A 20 25.72 5.85 8.56
C ALA A 20 25.13 6.87 7.57
N GLY A 21 24.43 6.37 6.56
CA GLY A 21 23.64 7.21 5.67
C GLY A 21 22.62 7.96 6.51
N THR A 22 22.82 9.27 6.67
CA THR A 22 21.77 10.14 7.19
C THR A 22 20.60 10.06 6.22
N VAL A 23 19.59 9.30 6.58
CA VAL A 23 18.29 9.30 5.87
C VAL A 23 17.73 10.70 6.09
N PHE A 24 17.92 11.58 5.11
CA PHE A 24 17.22 12.86 5.11
C PHE A 24 15.75 12.53 4.96
N ALA A 25 14.97 12.78 6.01
CA ALA A 25 13.51 12.69 5.94
C ALA A 25 13.06 13.51 4.72
N GLN A 26 12.33 12.88 3.81
CA GLN A 26 11.82 13.56 2.62
C GLN A 26 10.97 14.75 3.06
N LYS A 27 11.20 15.91 2.42
CA LYS A 27 10.57 17.20 2.83
C LYS A 27 9.25 17.46 2.09
N ALA A 28 8.92 16.66 1.09
CA ALA A 28 7.72 16.78 0.27
C ALA A 28 7.37 15.41 -0.35
N PRO A 29 6.14 15.19 -0.81
CA PRO A 29 5.75 14.03 -1.58
C PRO A 29 6.66 13.80 -2.80
N HIS A 30 6.64 12.58 -3.32
CA HIS A 30 7.36 12.20 -4.52
C HIS A 30 6.65 12.76 -5.76
N PHE A 31 7.14 13.88 -6.28
CA PHE A 31 6.70 14.45 -7.55
C PHE A 31 7.87 14.57 -8.51
N ASN A 32 7.62 14.34 -9.79
CA ASN A 32 8.55 14.72 -10.85
C ASN A 32 8.71 16.24 -10.88
N LYS A 33 9.80 16.69 -11.45
CA LYS A 33 10.10 18.14 -11.51
C LYS A 33 8.99 18.90 -12.25
N GLY A 34 8.31 19.77 -11.53
CA GLY A 34 7.21 20.59 -12.04
C GLY A 34 5.83 20.00 -11.84
N GLU A 35 5.71 18.77 -11.34
CA GLU A 35 4.44 18.06 -11.14
C GLU A 35 3.81 18.32 -9.76
N ASP A 36 4.51 18.98 -8.83
CA ASP A 36 3.93 19.31 -7.51
C ASP A 36 2.77 20.30 -7.64
N PRO A 37 1.51 19.85 -7.43
CA PRO A 37 0.31 20.64 -7.77
C PRO A 37 -0.09 21.64 -6.69
N LYS A 38 0.65 21.72 -5.58
CA LYS A 38 0.26 22.60 -4.46
C LYS A 38 0.41 24.08 -4.82
N PRO A 39 -0.43 24.96 -4.25
CA PRO A 39 -0.23 26.41 -4.33
C PRO A 39 1.12 26.83 -3.72
N SER A 40 1.74 27.88 -4.27
CA SER A 40 3.03 28.40 -3.80
C SER A 40 3.00 28.92 -2.36
N SER A 41 1.83 29.35 -1.87
CA SER A 41 1.59 29.77 -0.48
C SER A 41 1.51 28.60 0.50
N LYS A 42 1.47 27.36 0.02
CA LYS A 42 1.33 26.15 0.85
C LYS A 42 2.61 25.31 0.87
N GLN A 43 2.72 24.46 1.87
CA GLN A 43 3.78 23.45 1.99
C GLN A 43 3.22 22.12 2.49
N TRP A 44 3.87 21.04 2.07
CA TRP A 44 3.58 19.70 2.59
C TRP A 44 4.21 19.52 3.96
N LYS A 45 3.47 18.94 4.89
CA LYS A 45 3.94 18.57 6.22
C LYS A 45 3.67 17.09 6.45
N LEU A 46 4.71 16.32 6.79
CA LEU A 46 4.63 14.88 7.00
C LEU A 46 3.75 14.55 8.22
N ILE A 47 2.79 13.64 8.03
CA ILE A 47 1.95 13.05 9.08
C ILE A 47 2.66 11.81 9.61
N LYS A 48 3.46 11.98 10.67
CA LYS A 48 4.38 10.94 11.17
C LYS A 48 3.70 9.66 11.64
N ASN A 49 2.50 9.75 12.22
CA ASN A 49 1.74 8.61 12.73
C ASN A 49 1.00 7.81 11.64
N MET A 50 1.04 8.29 10.39
CA MET A 50 0.56 7.58 9.20
C MET A 50 1.66 7.44 8.14
N SER A 51 2.93 7.51 8.56
CA SER A 51 4.11 7.38 7.68
C SER A 51 5.13 6.45 8.30
N ASP A 52 5.79 5.65 7.45
CA ASP A 52 6.83 4.71 7.88
C ASP A 52 7.81 4.42 6.75
N GLU A 53 9.11 4.43 7.07
CA GLU A 53 10.19 4.04 6.15
C GLU A 53 10.53 2.55 6.30
N PHE A 54 9.88 1.85 7.23
CA PHE A 54 10.09 0.43 7.55
C PHE A 54 11.55 0.05 7.78
N ASP A 55 12.33 0.97 8.35
CA ASP A 55 13.76 0.77 8.68
C ASP A 55 13.98 0.00 9.98
N GLY A 56 12.91 -0.28 10.72
CA GLY A 56 12.91 -1.09 11.93
C GLY A 56 13.09 -2.60 11.67
N LYS A 57 12.89 -3.39 12.73
CA LYS A 57 12.93 -4.88 12.68
C LYS A 57 11.56 -5.53 12.78
N LYS A 58 10.52 -4.76 13.01
CA LYS A 58 9.12 -5.19 13.14
C LYS A 58 8.18 -4.04 12.80
N VAL A 59 6.92 -4.35 12.54
CA VAL A 59 5.87 -3.35 12.36
C VAL A 59 5.78 -2.47 13.62
N ASP A 60 5.73 -1.16 13.45
CA ASP A 60 5.53 -0.21 14.55
C ASP A 60 4.05 -0.22 14.97
N GLU A 61 3.75 -0.96 16.05
CA GLU A 61 2.40 -1.12 16.58
C GLU A 61 1.80 0.16 17.18
N HIS A 62 2.58 1.25 17.33
CA HIS A 62 2.01 2.55 17.69
C HIS A 62 1.32 3.22 16.49
N LYS A 63 1.75 2.92 15.28
CA LYS A 63 1.21 3.47 14.02
C LYS A 63 0.25 2.50 13.32
N TRP A 64 0.57 1.21 13.33
CA TRP A 64 -0.07 0.19 12.51
C TRP A 64 -0.69 -0.93 13.33
N GLN A 65 -1.76 -1.48 12.82
CA GLN A 65 -2.36 -2.72 13.29
C GLN A 65 -2.24 -3.79 12.20
N ILE A 66 -1.99 -5.04 12.62
CA ILE A 66 -1.80 -6.21 11.74
C ILE A 66 -3.03 -7.13 11.73
N SER A 67 -4.20 -6.59 12.03
CA SER A 67 -5.48 -7.32 12.00
C SER A 67 -6.59 -6.43 11.47
N GLY A 68 -7.55 -7.01 10.75
CA GLY A 68 -8.64 -6.30 10.12
C GLY A 68 -9.83 -5.96 11.06
N GLN A 69 -9.66 -6.02 12.38
CA GLN A 69 -10.70 -5.66 13.37
C GLN A 69 -12.07 -6.34 13.08
N GLY A 70 -12.06 -7.67 12.89
CA GLY A 70 -13.25 -8.46 12.56
C GLY A 70 -13.33 -8.85 11.09
N TRP A 71 -12.71 -8.11 10.18
CA TRP A 71 -12.48 -8.58 8.82
C TRP A 71 -11.21 -9.46 8.80
N ILE A 72 -11.41 -10.74 8.50
CA ILE A 72 -10.35 -11.77 8.57
C ILE A 72 -9.75 -12.15 7.22
N GLY A 73 -10.16 -11.46 6.16
CA GLY A 73 -9.82 -11.73 4.76
C GLY A 73 -11.03 -12.10 3.93
N ARG A 74 -10.84 -12.23 2.65
CA ARG A 74 -11.84 -12.70 1.67
C ARG A 74 -11.52 -14.15 1.32
N ALA A 75 -12.43 -15.08 1.61
CA ALA A 75 -12.22 -16.49 1.30
C ALA A 75 -11.91 -16.68 -0.20
N PRO A 76 -10.94 -17.53 -0.57
CA PRO A 76 -10.22 -18.46 0.29
C PRO A 76 -8.94 -17.89 0.96
N GLY A 77 -8.72 -16.57 0.98
CA GLY A 77 -7.57 -15.90 1.59
C GLY A 77 -7.83 -15.44 3.02
N LEU A 78 -7.09 -15.98 3.99
CA LEU A 78 -7.13 -15.62 5.41
C LEU A 78 -5.98 -14.67 5.76
N PHE A 79 -6.26 -13.60 6.48
CA PHE A 79 -5.19 -12.74 7.04
C PHE A 79 -4.47 -13.44 8.18
N GLN A 80 -3.16 -13.47 8.10
CA GLN A 80 -2.28 -14.09 9.08
C GLN A 80 -1.14 -13.16 9.45
N ALA A 81 -0.95 -12.90 10.74
CA ALA A 81 0.10 -12.01 11.24
C ALA A 81 1.51 -12.51 10.91
N GLU A 82 1.70 -13.83 10.89
CA GLU A 82 2.98 -14.48 10.56
C GLU A 82 3.39 -14.34 9.08
N ASN A 83 2.50 -13.85 8.21
CA ASN A 83 2.82 -13.51 6.83
C ASN A 83 3.40 -12.10 6.68
N ILE A 84 3.41 -11.33 7.78
CA ILE A 84 3.79 -9.92 7.79
C ILE A 84 5.11 -9.78 8.52
N LYS A 85 6.10 -9.15 7.88
CA LYS A 85 7.38 -8.85 8.51
C LYS A 85 7.94 -7.51 8.01
N VAL A 86 8.76 -6.87 8.82
CA VAL A 86 9.67 -5.79 8.38
C VAL A 86 11.05 -6.39 8.22
N ASP A 87 11.59 -6.32 7.02
CA ASP A 87 12.89 -6.88 6.67
C ASP A 87 13.55 -6.09 5.55
N LYS A 88 14.84 -5.80 5.71
CA LYS A 88 15.66 -5.06 4.72
C LYS A 88 15.03 -3.74 4.26
N GLY A 89 14.50 -2.95 5.20
CA GLY A 89 13.92 -1.64 4.90
C GLY A 89 12.60 -1.70 4.13
N SER A 90 11.80 -2.74 4.37
CA SER A 90 10.48 -2.86 3.75
C SER A 90 9.52 -3.62 4.64
N LEU A 91 8.27 -3.21 4.64
CA LEU A 91 7.16 -4.05 5.08
C LEU A 91 6.89 -5.08 3.98
N LYS A 92 6.82 -6.34 4.36
CA LYS A 92 6.60 -7.48 3.47
C LYS A 92 5.37 -8.27 3.89
N ILE A 93 4.51 -8.56 2.93
CA ILE A 93 3.35 -9.46 3.10
C ILE A 93 3.52 -10.61 2.12
N THR A 94 3.80 -11.82 2.65
CA THR A 94 4.08 -13.01 1.85
C THR A 94 2.86 -13.91 1.78
N THR A 95 2.40 -14.23 0.58
CA THR A 95 1.30 -15.19 0.38
C THR A 95 1.79 -16.62 0.50
N LYS A 96 0.92 -17.53 0.98
CA LYS A 96 1.22 -18.96 1.08
C LYS A 96 -0.04 -19.83 1.06
N LEU A 97 0.10 -21.10 0.76
CA LEU A 97 -0.92 -22.08 1.10
C LEU A 97 -0.96 -22.30 2.61
N LEU A 98 -2.13 -22.46 3.17
CA LEU A 98 -2.29 -22.93 4.55
C LEU A 98 -1.92 -24.42 4.61
N PRO A 99 -1.31 -24.90 5.72
CA PRO A 99 -0.96 -26.33 5.88
C PRO A 99 -2.17 -27.26 5.75
N GLN A 100 -3.36 -26.75 6.10
CA GLN A 100 -4.65 -27.39 5.91
C GLN A 100 -5.74 -26.32 5.79
N PRO A 101 -6.87 -26.62 5.15
CA PRO A 101 -8.01 -25.71 5.12
C PRO A 101 -8.50 -25.34 6.52
N ILE A 102 -8.87 -24.08 6.71
CA ILE A 102 -9.36 -23.55 7.98
C ILE A 102 -10.79 -23.04 7.81
N MET A 103 -11.72 -23.56 8.60
CA MET A 103 -13.10 -23.04 8.65
C MET A 103 -13.19 -21.88 9.64
N LYS A 104 -13.55 -20.67 9.17
CA LYS A 104 -13.83 -19.49 10.01
C LYS A 104 -15.00 -18.70 9.46
N GLN A 105 -15.86 -18.17 10.35
CA GLN A 105 -17.03 -17.37 9.97
C GLN A 105 -17.87 -18.04 8.86
N GLY A 106 -18.01 -19.40 8.92
CA GLY A 106 -18.79 -20.17 7.94
C GLY A 106 -18.17 -20.28 6.54
N LYS A 107 -16.89 -19.90 6.36
CA LYS A 107 -16.16 -19.96 5.09
C LYS A 107 -14.89 -20.78 5.23
N GLU A 108 -14.50 -21.44 4.14
CA GLU A 108 -13.24 -22.18 4.07
C GLU A 108 -12.12 -21.28 3.56
N PHE A 109 -10.97 -21.35 4.22
CA PHE A 109 -9.75 -20.65 3.87
C PHE A 109 -8.64 -21.66 3.58
N THR A 110 -7.98 -21.48 2.44
CA THR A 110 -6.89 -22.34 1.95
C THR A 110 -5.60 -21.58 1.70
N HIS A 111 -5.66 -20.24 1.64
CA HIS A 111 -4.53 -19.35 1.38
C HIS A 111 -4.33 -18.36 2.51
N GLY A 112 -3.09 -17.99 2.76
CA GLY A 112 -2.72 -16.96 3.72
C GLY A 112 -2.32 -15.67 2.99
N GLY A 113 -2.94 -14.56 3.36
CA GLY A 113 -2.57 -13.20 3.01
C GLY A 113 -2.22 -12.40 4.25
N GLY A 114 -2.34 -11.07 4.20
CA GLY A 114 -2.05 -10.21 5.33
C GLY A 114 -2.73 -8.84 5.23
N TYR A 115 -2.87 -8.21 6.38
CA TYR A 115 -3.47 -6.90 6.55
C TYR A 115 -2.63 -6.03 7.48
N VAL A 116 -2.30 -4.83 7.01
CA VAL A 116 -1.69 -3.78 7.84
C VAL A 116 -2.50 -2.49 7.62
N GLY A 117 -3.06 -1.96 8.69
CA GLY A 117 -3.87 -0.73 8.65
C GLY A 117 -3.34 0.34 9.58
N SER A 118 -3.53 1.62 9.24
CA SER A 118 -3.21 2.72 10.16
C SER A 118 -4.13 2.70 11.38
N LYS A 119 -3.60 3.11 12.53
CA LYS A 119 -4.40 3.32 13.76
C LYS A 119 -5.06 4.69 13.80
N ASN A 120 -4.61 5.58 12.94
CA ASN A 120 -5.15 6.93 12.80
C ASN A 120 -5.87 7.04 11.46
N ALA A 121 -6.93 7.82 11.45
CA ALA A 121 -7.65 8.23 10.27
C ALA A 121 -7.43 9.71 10.01
N MET A 122 -7.58 10.13 8.77
CA MET A 122 -7.48 11.54 8.34
C MET A 122 -8.42 11.78 7.17
N THR A 123 -8.84 13.03 7.03
CA THR A 123 -9.41 13.59 5.80
C THR A 123 -8.36 14.42 5.10
N TYR A 124 -8.49 14.54 3.77
CA TYR A 124 -7.65 15.35 2.91
C TYR A 124 -6.14 15.20 3.16
N GLY A 125 -5.36 15.34 2.14
CA GLY A 125 -3.92 15.17 2.20
C GLY A 125 -3.38 14.44 0.98
N TYR A 126 -2.07 14.26 0.94
CA TYR A 126 -1.40 13.45 -0.06
C TYR A 126 -0.91 12.16 0.58
N TYR A 127 -1.27 11.03 -0.01
CA TYR A 127 -0.93 9.70 0.50
C TYR A 127 -0.19 8.94 -0.59
N GLU A 128 0.95 8.36 -0.25
CA GLU A 128 1.79 7.65 -1.22
C GLU A 128 2.48 6.44 -0.59
N CYS A 129 2.74 5.42 -1.41
CA CYS A 129 3.62 4.32 -1.05
C CYS A 129 4.56 3.97 -2.20
N LYS A 130 5.74 3.45 -1.87
CA LYS A 130 6.62 2.79 -2.83
C LYS A 130 6.44 1.29 -2.67
N MET A 131 5.74 0.66 -3.63
CA MET A 131 5.32 -0.74 -3.56
C MET A 131 5.79 -1.52 -4.78
N LYS A 132 6.21 -2.78 -4.55
CA LYS A 132 6.35 -3.83 -5.55
C LYS A 132 5.38 -4.95 -5.24
N ALA A 133 4.55 -5.32 -6.21
CA ALA A 133 3.52 -6.35 -6.06
C ALA A 133 4.12 -7.76 -5.99
N ASN A 134 3.36 -8.72 -5.47
CA ASN A 134 3.66 -10.15 -5.63
C ASN A 134 3.26 -10.63 -7.03
N LYS A 135 3.79 -11.79 -7.47
CA LYS A 135 3.48 -12.41 -8.78
C LYS A 135 2.32 -13.39 -8.75
N THR A 136 1.63 -13.53 -7.61
CA THR A 136 0.55 -14.50 -7.46
C THR A 136 -0.78 -13.92 -7.96
N PHE A 137 -1.82 -14.75 -7.93
CA PHE A 137 -3.20 -14.33 -8.20
C PHE A 137 -3.80 -13.49 -7.07
N MET A 138 -3.16 -13.47 -5.89
CA MET A 138 -3.60 -12.63 -4.76
C MET A 138 -3.22 -11.17 -4.99
N SER A 139 -4.02 -10.29 -4.44
CA SER A 139 -3.86 -8.84 -4.63
C SER A 139 -2.57 -8.28 -4.00
N SER A 140 -2.21 -7.09 -4.46
CA SER A 140 -1.31 -6.16 -3.78
C SER A 140 -1.97 -4.80 -3.80
N THR A 141 -2.29 -4.24 -2.61
CA THR A 141 -3.14 -3.05 -2.54
C THR A 141 -2.62 -1.99 -1.58
N PHE A 142 -2.94 -0.73 -1.92
CA PHE A 142 -2.73 0.44 -1.08
C PHE A 142 -3.98 1.32 -1.21
N TRP A 143 -4.74 1.52 -0.13
CA TRP A 143 -6.07 2.10 -0.16
C TRP A 143 -6.51 2.70 1.18
N MET A 144 -7.63 3.40 1.19
CA MET A 144 -8.20 4.01 2.38
C MET A 144 -9.71 3.75 2.46
N ILE A 145 -10.25 3.65 3.69
CA ILE A 145 -11.69 3.48 3.94
C ILE A 145 -12.06 4.07 5.30
N ASN A 146 -13.28 4.58 5.42
CA ASN A 146 -13.83 5.00 6.70
C ASN A 146 -14.33 3.81 7.54
N GLU A 147 -14.43 4.01 8.85
CA GLU A 147 -15.06 3.03 9.77
C GLU A 147 -16.53 3.43 10.00
N SER A 148 -17.38 3.10 9.05
CA SER A 148 -18.78 3.51 9.00
C SER A 148 -19.62 3.04 10.20
N ARG A 149 -19.18 1.99 10.92
CA ARG A 149 -19.89 1.45 12.08
C ARG A 149 -19.87 2.39 13.28
N GLU A 150 -18.89 3.29 13.36
CA GLU A 150 -18.70 4.25 14.45
C GLU A 150 -19.39 5.59 14.16
N LEU A 151 -20.06 5.73 13.01
CA LEU A 151 -20.65 6.97 12.52
C LEU A 151 -22.19 6.92 12.55
N GLU A 152 -22.82 8.08 12.48
CA GLU A 152 -24.27 8.25 12.52
C GLU A 152 -24.79 9.01 11.28
N GLY A 153 -26.11 8.96 11.08
CA GLY A 153 -26.76 9.67 9.98
C GLY A 153 -26.18 9.33 8.62
N CYS A 154 -26.04 10.31 7.76
CA CYS A 154 -25.50 10.14 6.41
C CYS A 154 -24.00 9.82 6.39
N ASP A 155 -23.27 10.09 7.46
CA ASP A 155 -21.86 9.75 7.57
C ASP A 155 -21.61 8.25 7.77
N LYS A 156 -22.67 7.50 8.10
CA LYS A 156 -22.64 6.03 8.15
C LYS A 156 -22.45 5.37 6.78
N ARG A 157 -22.50 6.15 5.68
CA ARG A 157 -22.13 5.65 4.35
C ARG A 157 -20.69 5.13 4.33
N THR A 158 -20.41 4.17 3.47
CA THR A 158 -19.05 3.68 3.25
C THR A 158 -18.43 4.45 2.08
N VAL A 159 -17.32 5.11 2.32
CA VAL A 159 -16.46 5.73 1.31
C VAL A 159 -15.10 5.05 1.31
N GLU A 160 -14.60 4.70 0.11
CA GLU A 160 -13.35 3.97 -0.06
C GLU A 160 -12.55 4.55 -1.22
N LEU A 161 -11.29 4.80 -0.97
CA LEU A 161 -10.33 5.38 -1.91
C LEU A 161 -9.22 4.37 -2.19
N ASP A 162 -9.31 3.68 -3.33
CA ASP A 162 -8.27 2.77 -3.78
C ASP A 162 -7.21 3.58 -4.53
N ILE A 163 -5.99 3.60 -3.97
CA ILE A 163 -4.85 4.27 -4.58
C ILE A 163 -4.20 3.33 -5.59
N GLN A 164 -4.00 2.06 -5.20
CA GLN A 164 -3.56 1.00 -6.07
C GLN A 164 -4.23 -0.32 -5.72
N GLU A 165 -4.79 -0.96 -6.74
CA GLU A 165 -5.22 -2.36 -6.73
C GLU A 165 -4.58 -3.10 -7.91
N CYS A 166 -3.92 -4.21 -7.64
CA CYS A 166 -3.39 -5.07 -8.69
C CYS A 166 -3.31 -6.53 -8.25
N VAL A 167 -3.13 -7.42 -9.22
CA VAL A 167 -2.76 -8.83 -9.03
C VAL A 167 -1.53 -9.11 -9.89
N GLY A 168 -0.67 -10.02 -9.48
CA GLY A 168 0.49 -10.41 -10.31
C GLY A 168 0.13 -11.42 -11.38
N GLN A 169 -0.87 -12.29 -11.13
CA GLN A 169 -1.38 -13.26 -12.07
C GLN A 169 -2.88 -13.04 -12.27
N ILE A 170 -3.27 -12.72 -13.51
CA ILE A 170 -4.68 -12.65 -13.91
C ILE A 170 -5.16 -14.07 -14.19
N THR A 171 -6.24 -14.49 -13.53
CA THR A 171 -6.86 -15.83 -13.67
C THR A 171 -8.27 -15.77 -14.26
N ASN A 172 -8.70 -14.58 -14.67
CA ASN A 172 -10.00 -14.32 -15.30
C ASN A 172 -9.78 -13.60 -16.64
N ASP A 173 -10.50 -13.97 -17.66
CA ASP A 173 -10.41 -13.43 -19.03
C ASP A 173 -11.36 -12.24 -19.30
N ALA A 174 -12.06 -11.74 -18.28
CA ALA A 174 -12.91 -10.57 -18.41
C ALA A 174 -12.15 -9.37 -18.99
N ALA A 175 -12.70 -8.70 -19.97
CA ALA A 175 -12.03 -7.63 -20.73
C ALA A 175 -11.48 -6.50 -19.85
N TRP A 176 -12.15 -6.18 -18.75
CA TRP A 176 -11.71 -5.13 -17.81
C TRP A 176 -10.48 -5.53 -16.97
N MET A 177 -10.19 -6.86 -16.87
CA MET A 177 -9.01 -7.40 -16.20
C MET A 177 -7.75 -7.25 -17.05
N LYS A 178 -7.90 -7.07 -18.36
CA LYS A 178 -6.75 -6.91 -19.25
C LYS A 178 -5.84 -5.79 -18.74
N TYR A 179 -4.57 -6.12 -18.52
CA TYR A 179 -3.55 -5.23 -17.95
C TYR A 179 -3.71 -4.88 -16.46
N PHE A 180 -4.52 -5.62 -15.68
CA PHE A 180 -4.64 -5.40 -14.24
C PHE A 180 -3.34 -5.71 -13.48
N ASP A 181 -2.45 -6.46 -14.11
CA ASP A 181 -1.08 -6.77 -13.67
C ASP A 181 0.00 -5.81 -14.23
N GLN A 182 -0.39 -4.75 -14.95
CA GLN A 182 0.49 -3.78 -15.60
C GLN A 182 0.02 -2.34 -15.42
N SER A 183 -0.83 -2.10 -14.44
CA SER A 183 -1.46 -0.78 -14.29
C SER A 183 -1.57 -0.37 -12.83
N MET A 184 -1.47 0.92 -12.58
CA MET A 184 -2.09 1.54 -11.43
C MET A 184 -3.61 1.54 -11.67
N ASN A 185 -4.35 0.75 -10.90
CA ASN A 185 -5.80 0.76 -10.94
C ASN A 185 -6.30 1.45 -9.68
N SER A 186 -6.89 2.62 -9.85
CA SER A 186 -7.40 3.44 -8.76
C SER A 186 -8.90 3.59 -8.84
N ASN A 187 -9.55 3.79 -7.70
CA ASN A 187 -11.00 3.88 -7.64
C ASN A 187 -11.46 4.77 -6.49
N THR A 188 -12.66 5.31 -6.63
CA THR A 188 -13.38 5.97 -5.55
C THR A 188 -14.74 5.30 -5.43
N HIS A 189 -15.04 4.70 -4.27
CA HIS A 189 -16.30 3.99 -4.05
C HIS A 189 -17.18 4.71 -3.04
N SER A 190 -18.49 4.70 -3.29
CA SER A 190 -19.52 5.03 -2.32
C SER A 190 -20.53 3.89 -2.21
N ARG A 191 -20.75 3.39 -1.00
CA ARG A 191 -21.61 2.24 -0.71
C ARG A 191 -22.36 2.42 0.59
N ASN A 192 -23.34 1.53 0.83
CA ASN A 192 -24.08 1.47 2.10
C ASN A 192 -24.66 2.82 2.55
N ILE A 193 -25.18 3.58 1.58
CA ILE A 193 -25.78 4.90 1.84
C ILE A 193 -27.04 4.70 2.65
N PRO A 194 -27.18 5.34 3.83
CA PRO A 194 -28.40 5.28 4.62
C PRO A 194 -29.59 5.87 3.87
N GLU A 195 -30.78 5.35 4.16
CA GLU A 195 -32.03 5.85 3.60
C GLU A 195 -32.24 7.33 3.94
N GLY A 196 -32.71 8.10 2.96
CA GLY A 196 -32.96 9.55 3.10
C GLY A 196 -31.70 10.43 2.91
N CYS A 197 -30.54 9.85 2.63
CA CYS A 197 -29.32 10.61 2.31
C CYS A 197 -29.19 10.84 0.79
N ASP A 198 -28.88 12.07 0.42
CA ASP A 198 -28.72 12.48 -0.99
C ASP A 198 -27.27 12.27 -1.47
N TYR A 199 -26.87 11.00 -1.58
CA TYR A 199 -25.58 10.58 -2.12
C TYR A 199 -25.78 9.48 -3.15
N GLU A 200 -24.86 9.41 -4.13
CA GLU A 200 -24.89 8.35 -5.12
C GLU A 200 -24.07 7.12 -4.67
N LYS A 201 -24.64 5.93 -4.88
CA LYS A 201 -23.89 4.68 -4.82
C LYS A 201 -23.18 4.47 -6.15
N GLY A 202 -21.88 4.26 -6.11
CA GLY A 202 -21.14 4.04 -7.36
C GLY A 202 -19.64 3.99 -7.17
N SER A 203 -18.94 4.07 -8.31
CA SER A 203 -17.48 4.14 -8.34
C SER A 203 -17.00 4.89 -9.58
N ASN A 204 -15.99 5.74 -9.40
CA ASN A 204 -15.30 6.45 -10.46
C ASN A 204 -13.82 6.09 -10.44
N LYS A 205 -13.28 5.73 -11.63
CA LYS A 205 -11.99 5.03 -11.77
C LYS A 205 -10.94 5.93 -12.39
N SER A 206 -9.68 5.62 -12.06
CA SER A 206 -8.48 6.09 -12.75
C SER A 206 -7.61 4.90 -13.12
N LYS A 207 -6.80 5.05 -14.18
CA LYS A 207 -5.84 4.04 -14.59
C LYS A 207 -4.56 4.71 -15.08
N GLY A 208 -3.39 4.21 -14.61
CA GLY A 208 -2.07 4.60 -15.07
C GLY A 208 -1.32 3.38 -15.61
N ASP A 209 -0.46 3.56 -16.63
CA ASP A 209 0.38 2.51 -17.18
C ASP A 209 1.72 2.47 -16.43
N THR A 210 2.07 1.32 -15.85
CA THR A 210 3.35 1.13 -15.14
C THR A 210 4.53 0.88 -16.08
N GLY A 211 4.29 0.79 -17.38
CA GLY A 211 5.34 0.50 -18.37
C GLY A 211 5.87 -0.94 -18.34
N GLY A 212 5.36 -1.79 -17.46
CA GLY A 212 5.75 -3.18 -17.25
C GLY A 212 4.82 -3.88 -16.29
N LYS A 213 5.23 -5.04 -15.77
CA LYS A 213 4.43 -5.74 -14.75
C LYS A 213 4.61 -5.07 -13.39
N VAL A 214 3.54 -4.93 -12.62
CA VAL A 214 3.54 -4.32 -11.27
C VAL A 214 4.47 -5.01 -10.27
N TYR A 215 5.00 -6.17 -10.62
CA TYR A 215 5.95 -6.95 -9.83
C TYR A 215 7.40 -6.92 -10.35
N ASP A 216 7.67 -6.26 -11.48
CA ASP A 216 9.02 -6.18 -12.05
C ASP A 216 9.89 -5.22 -11.24
N ASP A 217 9.34 -4.08 -10.84
CA ASP A 217 10.04 -3.06 -10.04
C ASP A 217 9.11 -2.40 -9.00
N PHE A 218 9.71 -1.53 -8.18
CA PHE A 218 8.99 -0.67 -7.27
C PHE A 218 8.45 0.56 -8.00
N HIS A 219 7.16 0.82 -7.85
CA HIS A 219 6.50 2.05 -8.29
C HIS A 219 6.05 2.88 -7.10
N VAL A 220 5.93 4.19 -7.29
CA VAL A 220 5.35 5.11 -6.32
C VAL A 220 3.91 5.39 -6.72
N TYR A 221 2.97 4.88 -5.95
CA TYR A 221 1.54 5.10 -6.11
C TYR A 221 1.11 6.22 -5.16
N GLY A 222 0.56 7.30 -5.70
CA GLY A 222 0.20 8.48 -4.92
C GLY A 222 -1.20 8.97 -5.22
N VAL A 223 -1.82 9.62 -4.22
CA VAL A 223 -3.10 10.29 -4.35
C VAL A 223 -3.10 11.61 -3.58
N TRP A 224 -3.55 12.68 -4.19
CA TRP A 224 -3.96 13.88 -3.49
C TRP A 224 -5.47 13.89 -3.32
N TRP A 225 -5.93 13.53 -2.14
CA TRP A 225 -7.30 13.75 -1.72
C TRP A 225 -7.44 15.22 -1.30
N LYS A 226 -7.82 16.05 -2.28
CA LYS A 226 -7.73 17.51 -2.16
C LYS A 226 -8.93 18.13 -1.48
N SER A 227 -10.12 17.61 -1.76
CA SER A 227 -11.39 18.07 -1.21
C SER A 227 -12.41 16.91 -1.20
N LYS A 228 -13.63 17.19 -0.74
CA LYS A 228 -14.72 16.20 -0.73
C LYS A 228 -15.11 15.69 -2.13
N ASP A 229 -14.82 16.47 -3.18
CA ASP A 229 -15.25 16.25 -4.56
C ASP A 229 -14.07 16.20 -5.56
N GLU A 230 -12.82 16.28 -5.07
CA GLU A 230 -11.65 16.31 -5.96
C GLU A 230 -10.52 15.42 -5.44
N VAL A 231 -10.18 14.39 -6.22
CA VAL A 231 -9.09 13.43 -5.97
C VAL A 231 -8.19 13.37 -7.20
N LEU A 232 -6.88 13.51 -7.02
CA LEU A 232 -5.88 13.44 -8.08
C LEU A 232 -4.94 12.27 -7.87
N PHE A 233 -4.73 11.45 -8.89
CA PHE A 233 -3.87 10.27 -8.84
C PHE A 233 -2.53 10.53 -9.53
N PHE A 234 -1.46 9.95 -8.95
CA PHE A 234 -0.07 10.08 -9.41
C PHE A 234 0.61 8.70 -9.44
N LEU A 235 1.35 8.43 -10.51
CA LEU A 235 2.20 7.26 -10.65
C LEU A 235 3.64 7.71 -10.88
N ASP A 236 4.56 7.23 -10.03
CA ASP A 236 5.98 7.59 -10.07
C ASP A 236 6.23 9.11 -10.08
N GLY A 237 5.34 9.86 -9.40
CA GLY A 237 5.40 11.31 -9.29
C GLY A 237 4.83 12.07 -10.48
N GLU A 238 4.25 11.40 -11.47
CA GLU A 238 3.58 11.98 -12.62
C GLU A 238 2.06 11.95 -12.46
N PHE A 239 1.40 13.08 -12.79
CA PHE A 239 -0.06 13.19 -12.74
C PHE A 239 -0.73 12.25 -13.77
N GLN A 240 -1.69 11.45 -13.32
CA GLN A 240 -2.43 10.51 -14.15
C GLN A 240 -3.84 11.02 -14.48
N SER A 241 -4.61 11.38 -13.46
CA SER A 241 -5.99 11.84 -13.66
C SER A 241 -6.54 12.57 -12.45
N LYS A 242 -7.64 13.27 -12.68
CA LYS A 242 -8.53 13.84 -11.67
C LYS A 242 -9.86 13.08 -11.68
N VAL A 243 -10.34 12.71 -10.51
CA VAL A 243 -11.61 12.01 -10.31
C VAL A 243 -12.48 12.80 -9.33
N THR A 244 -13.76 12.94 -9.65
CA THR A 244 -14.79 13.35 -8.70
C THR A 244 -15.41 12.08 -8.11
N PRO A 245 -15.35 11.85 -6.79
CA PRO A 245 -16.00 10.71 -6.15
C PRO A 245 -17.53 10.70 -6.35
N PRO A 246 -18.19 9.53 -6.29
CA PRO A 246 -19.66 9.45 -6.45
C PRO A 246 -20.44 10.02 -5.26
N ALA A 247 -19.78 10.23 -4.12
CA ALA A 247 -20.34 10.92 -2.96
C ALA A 247 -19.26 11.81 -2.33
N ASP A 248 -19.66 12.75 -1.48
CA ASP A 248 -18.70 13.60 -0.76
C ASP A 248 -17.71 12.77 0.06
N TYR A 249 -16.41 12.99 -0.19
CA TYR A 249 -15.30 12.39 0.55
C TYR A 249 -14.84 13.36 1.64
N ASP A 250 -15.64 13.50 2.70
CA ASP A 250 -15.41 14.41 3.83
C ASP A 250 -15.36 13.68 5.19
N ILE A 251 -15.29 12.35 5.15
CA ILE A 251 -15.18 11.47 6.32
C ILE A 251 -13.75 10.96 6.44
N GLU A 252 -13.21 10.95 7.64
CA GLU A 252 -11.89 10.40 7.91
C GLU A 252 -11.76 8.94 7.46
N MET A 253 -10.64 8.61 6.79
CA MET A 253 -10.34 7.26 6.32
C MET A 253 -9.04 6.74 6.93
N TYR A 254 -9.03 5.44 7.22
CA TYR A 254 -7.87 4.67 7.62
C TYR A 254 -7.13 4.14 6.39
N LEU A 255 -5.81 4.26 6.38
CA LEU A 255 -4.95 3.75 5.33
C LEU A 255 -4.69 2.25 5.52
N ARG A 256 -4.67 1.49 4.42
CA ARG A 256 -4.52 0.04 4.43
C ARG A 256 -3.55 -0.47 3.36
N MET A 257 -2.76 -1.46 3.75
CA MET A 257 -1.89 -2.27 2.92
C MET A 257 -2.34 -3.73 3.06
N VAL A 258 -2.88 -4.31 2.01
CA VAL A 258 -3.54 -5.61 2.09
C VAL A 258 -3.13 -6.53 0.95
N VAL A 259 -2.98 -7.81 1.28
CA VAL A 259 -2.84 -8.90 0.32
C VAL A 259 -3.95 -9.91 0.61
N GLU A 260 -4.90 -10.03 -0.31
CA GLU A 260 -6.08 -10.88 -0.19
C GLU A 260 -6.41 -11.59 -1.50
N THR A 261 -7.36 -12.51 -1.47
CA THR A 261 -7.98 -13.07 -2.69
C THR A 261 -9.13 -12.21 -3.15
N TYR A 262 -9.42 -12.24 -4.44
CA TYR A 262 -10.58 -11.58 -5.03
C TYR A 262 -11.55 -12.60 -5.64
N ASP A 263 -12.86 -12.39 -5.48
CA ASP A 263 -13.89 -13.26 -6.07
C ASP A 263 -13.82 -13.26 -7.61
N TRP A 264 -13.41 -12.13 -8.18
CA TRP A 264 -13.28 -11.95 -9.63
C TRP A 264 -11.92 -12.40 -10.20
N ASN A 265 -10.94 -12.78 -9.36
CA ASN A 265 -9.66 -13.36 -9.77
C ASN A 265 -9.45 -14.68 -9.02
N PRO A 266 -10.12 -15.77 -9.43
CA PRO A 266 -10.18 -17.01 -8.67
C PRO A 266 -8.82 -17.71 -8.55
N VAL A 267 -8.74 -18.64 -7.61
CA VAL A 267 -7.55 -19.49 -7.43
C VAL A 267 -7.28 -20.27 -8.71
N PRO A 268 -6.06 -20.22 -9.28
CA PRO A 268 -5.70 -21.05 -10.44
C PRO A 268 -5.64 -22.53 -10.07
N GLU A 269 -5.79 -23.42 -11.05
CA GLU A 269 -5.84 -24.89 -10.86
C GLU A 269 -4.63 -25.45 -10.08
N ASN A 270 -3.44 -24.85 -10.26
CA ASN A 270 -2.22 -25.25 -9.56
C ASN A 270 -2.08 -24.65 -8.16
N GLY A 271 -3.12 -23.98 -7.63
CA GLY A 271 -3.14 -23.30 -6.34
C GLY A 271 -2.38 -21.97 -6.30
N GLY A 272 -1.66 -21.57 -7.36
CA GLY A 272 -1.01 -20.26 -7.52
C GLY A 272 0.18 -19.96 -6.61
N MET A 273 0.69 -20.95 -5.85
CA MET A 273 1.75 -20.74 -4.84
C MET A 273 3.08 -21.44 -5.16
N ASN A 274 3.27 -21.94 -6.39
CA ASN A 274 4.48 -22.64 -6.86
C ASN A 274 5.59 -21.68 -7.29
N LEU A 275 5.76 -20.57 -6.56
CA LEU A 275 6.74 -19.52 -6.82
C LEU A 275 7.71 -19.40 -5.64
N SER A 276 8.84 -18.72 -5.84
CA SER A 276 9.76 -18.38 -4.74
C SER A 276 9.07 -17.53 -3.67
N GLU A 277 9.61 -17.51 -2.45
CA GLU A 277 9.08 -16.62 -1.40
C GLU A 277 9.12 -15.15 -1.82
N GLU A 278 10.18 -14.74 -2.51
CA GLU A 278 10.33 -13.38 -3.04
C GLU A 278 9.20 -13.04 -4.04
N ASP A 279 8.92 -13.93 -4.99
CA ASP A 279 7.87 -13.74 -5.99
C ASP A 279 6.44 -13.76 -5.39
N ARG A 280 6.26 -14.39 -4.23
CA ARG A 280 5.00 -14.42 -3.49
C ARG A 280 4.86 -13.27 -2.49
N THR A 281 5.78 -12.31 -2.46
CA THR A 281 5.84 -11.24 -1.48
C THR A 281 5.51 -9.89 -2.09
N THR A 282 4.50 -9.23 -1.55
CA THR A 282 4.27 -7.79 -1.76
C THR A 282 5.19 -7.03 -0.81
N SER A 283 5.94 -6.07 -1.35
CA SER A 283 6.89 -5.26 -0.59
C SER A 283 6.52 -3.78 -0.64
N TYR A 284 6.40 -3.14 0.51
CA TYR A 284 6.23 -1.70 0.67
C TYR A 284 7.55 -1.15 1.24
N ASN A 285 8.31 -0.40 0.43
CA ASN A 285 9.58 0.17 0.86
C ASN A 285 9.35 1.32 1.86
N TRP A 286 8.32 2.11 1.62
CA TRP A 286 7.84 3.13 2.55
C TRP A 286 6.38 3.49 2.26
N VAL A 287 5.74 4.11 3.28
CA VAL A 287 4.43 4.76 3.19
C VAL A 287 4.57 6.15 3.77
N ARG A 288 4.08 7.17 3.06
CA ARG A 288 4.15 8.57 3.49
C ARG A 288 2.80 9.25 3.31
N SER A 289 2.42 9.99 4.32
CA SER A 289 1.18 10.77 4.35
C SER A 289 1.51 12.22 4.67
N TRP A 290 0.85 13.13 3.98
CA TRP A 290 1.17 14.55 4.05
C TRP A 290 -0.08 15.39 4.19
N GLU A 291 -0.06 16.37 5.09
CA GLU A 291 -1.04 17.44 5.16
C GLU A 291 -0.55 18.69 4.42
N LEU A 292 -1.47 19.45 3.85
CA LEU A 292 -1.16 20.72 3.19
C LEU A 292 -1.41 21.87 4.15
N VAL A 293 -0.34 22.55 4.57
CA VAL A 293 -0.40 23.66 5.54
C VAL A 293 0.08 24.97 4.93
N ASP A 294 -0.26 26.08 5.56
CA ASP A 294 0.28 27.39 5.15
C ASP A 294 1.80 27.44 5.36
N ARG A 295 2.49 28.02 4.40
CA ARG A 295 3.91 28.29 4.52
C ARG A 295 4.10 29.35 5.62
N LYS A 296 4.87 29.02 6.65
CA LYS A 296 5.27 30.03 7.64
C LYS A 296 6.23 30.99 6.97
N ASN A 297 5.90 32.29 7.03
CA ASN A 297 6.79 33.38 6.63
C ASN A 297 8.03 33.43 7.52
#